data_64476c2a374c9bfd6b4175856ace4732
#
_entry.id   64476c2a374c9bfd6b4175856ace4732
#
_cell.length_a   1.000
_cell.length_b   1.000
_cell.length_c   1.000
_cell.angle_alpha   90.00
_cell.angle_beta   90.00
_cell.angle_gamma   90.00
#
_symmetry.space_group_name_H-M   'P 1'
#
loop_
_entity.id
_entity.type
_entity.pdbx_description
1 polymer ?
#
loop_
_entity_poly.entity_id
_entity_poly.type
_entity_poly.pdbx_seq_one_letter_code
_entity_poly.pdbx_strand_id
1 'polypeptide(L)'
;MFKKLFIGLGAVVVAGLAYLLAWPVPIAPVAWQAPPAPGYQGPHAPNQRLANLQMIDLRGEIGPEHIAIGKDGKLYTTVLSGNILRMNLDGSAQEVFINTGGRVLGFDFDAAGHLIAADAVKGLLSVSPQGQVQVLADRVGDDPIRYADGVVVAKNGKIYLSDASTRFAPKDWGGTFEASVLDILEQSATGRVLEYDPASRAVRVVARGLSFANGVALSSDEQHLFVNETGKYRVWKIAVGAQDLDIAQGGNAQAQVLLDNLPGYPDNLMRGLDGKIWLGFAKPRNPTIDGMAGKPWLRALTLRLPRALWPIPKAYGHVIAFTEDGKVVADLQDPTGAYPETTAITETPERLYVQSLHAKGLGWLKR
;
A
#
# COMPACT_ATOMS: atom_id res chain seq x y z
N MET A 1 -23.09 -10.93 52.22
CA MET A 1 -21.86 -10.72 51.46
C MET A 1 -22.05 -11.12 50.00
N PHE A 2 -22.52 -12.31 49.67
CA PHE A 2 -22.72 -12.81 48.28
C PHE A 2 -23.64 -11.92 47.44
N LYS A 3 -24.78 -11.44 47.97
CA LYS A 3 -25.74 -10.58 47.18
C LYS A 3 -25.08 -9.29 46.69
N LYS A 4 -24.23 -8.64 47.48
CA LYS A 4 -23.49 -7.44 47.05
C LYS A 4 -22.44 -7.78 45.99
N LEU A 5 -21.80 -8.95 46.06
CA LEU A 5 -20.85 -9.44 45.08
C LEU A 5 -21.53 -9.69 43.71
N PHE A 6 -22.71 -10.34 43.72
CA PHE A 6 -23.48 -10.58 42.49
C PHE A 6 -23.99 -9.29 41.83
N ILE A 7 -24.43 -8.31 42.63
CA ILE A 7 -24.85 -7.00 42.13
C ILE A 7 -23.65 -6.27 41.52
N GLY A 8 -22.48 -6.28 42.18
CA GLY A 8 -21.26 -5.69 41.64
C GLY A 8 -20.81 -6.35 40.32
N LEU A 9 -20.82 -7.68 40.25
CA LEU A 9 -20.48 -8.41 39.03
C LEU A 9 -21.46 -8.09 37.88
N GLY A 10 -22.78 -8.03 38.20
CA GLY A 10 -23.80 -7.65 37.21
C GLY A 10 -23.59 -6.25 36.65
N ALA A 11 -23.25 -5.28 37.51
CA ALA A 11 -22.95 -3.91 37.11
C ALA A 11 -21.72 -3.83 36.16
N VAL A 12 -20.65 -4.58 36.48
CA VAL A 12 -19.45 -4.67 35.60
C VAL A 12 -19.78 -5.28 34.27
N VAL A 13 -20.58 -6.34 34.22
CA VAL A 13 -21.00 -6.96 32.95
C VAL A 13 -21.82 -5.98 32.11
N VAL A 14 -22.78 -5.29 32.73
CA VAL A 14 -23.61 -4.28 32.02
C VAL A 14 -22.76 -3.14 31.50
N ALA A 15 -21.82 -2.62 32.30
CA ALA A 15 -20.90 -1.57 31.88
C ALA A 15 -19.99 -2.02 30.71
N GLY A 16 -19.47 -3.26 30.79
CA GLY A 16 -18.69 -3.87 29.71
C GLY A 16 -19.47 -4.02 28.40
N LEU A 17 -20.72 -4.49 28.49
CA LEU A 17 -21.62 -4.58 27.33
C LEU A 17 -21.95 -3.21 26.75
N ALA A 18 -22.25 -2.21 27.61
CA ALA A 18 -22.49 -0.84 27.16
C ALA A 18 -21.27 -0.25 26.44
N TYR A 19 -20.06 -0.49 26.96
CA TYR A 19 -18.81 -0.10 26.29
C TYR A 19 -18.68 -0.77 24.90
N LEU A 20 -18.82 -2.10 24.84
CA LEU A 20 -18.67 -2.85 23.58
C LEU A 20 -19.71 -2.50 22.53
N LEU A 21 -20.92 -2.11 22.93
CA LEU A 21 -22.00 -1.80 22.02
C LEU A 21 -22.06 -0.32 21.61
N ALA A 22 -21.73 0.60 22.53
CA ALA A 22 -22.03 2.00 22.36
C ALA A 22 -20.83 2.96 22.40
N TRP A 23 -19.62 2.51 22.84
CA TRP A 23 -18.47 3.41 22.88
C TRP A 23 -18.13 3.97 21.50
N PRO A 24 -17.94 5.28 21.33
CA PRO A 24 -17.63 5.89 20.04
C PRO A 24 -16.34 5.32 19.44
N VAL A 25 -16.35 5.04 18.14
CA VAL A 25 -15.18 4.67 17.35
C VAL A 25 -15.01 5.66 16.18
N PRO A 26 -13.78 5.85 15.66
CA PRO A 26 -13.52 6.87 14.65
C PRO A 26 -14.07 6.53 13.26
N ILE A 27 -14.56 5.31 13.05
CA ILE A 27 -15.05 4.83 11.75
C ILE A 27 -16.57 4.82 11.67
N ALA A 28 -17.10 5.04 10.46
CA ALA A 28 -18.49 4.84 10.08
C ALA A 28 -18.58 3.74 9.00
N PRO A 29 -18.51 2.44 9.38
CA PRO A 29 -18.29 1.37 8.42
C PRO A 29 -19.43 1.26 7.41
N VAL A 30 -19.06 1.18 6.12
CA VAL A 30 -19.97 0.97 4.99
C VAL A 30 -20.03 -0.52 4.66
N ALA A 31 -21.24 -1.09 4.58
CA ALA A 31 -21.42 -2.48 4.20
C ALA A 31 -20.98 -2.71 2.75
N TRP A 32 -20.26 -3.81 2.51
CA TRP A 32 -19.92 -4.25 1.17
C TRP A 32 -19.96 -5.79 1.12
N GLN A 33 -19.99 -6.34 -0.07
CA GLN A 33 -20.00 -7.78 -0.26
C GLN A 33 -18.61 -8.23 -0.67
N ALA A 34 -17.85 -8.80 0.26
CA ALA A 34 -16.58 -9.43 -0.06
C ALA A 34 -16.85 -10.69 -0.89
N PRO A 35 -16.21 -10.85 -2.05
CA PRO A 35 -16.32 -12.12 -2.79
C PRO A 35 -15.66 -13.23 -1.96
N PRO A 36 -16.11 -14.50 -2.10
CA PRO A 36 -15.45 -15.62 -1.43
C PRO A 36 -13.95 -15.62 -1.73
N ALA A 37 -13.11 -15.76 -0.69
CA ALA A 37 -11.68 -15.80 -0.88
C ALA A 37 -11.28 -16.92 -1.85
N PRO A 38 -10.41 -16.66 -2.86
CA PRO A 38 -10.04 -17.68 -3.85
C PRO A 38 -9.21 -18.81 -3.23
N GLY A 39 -8.61 -18.54 -2.08
CA GLY A 39 -7.62 -19.43 -1.47
C GLY A 39 -6.31 -19.48 -2.27
N TYR A 40 -5.43 -20.36 -1.84
CA TYR A 40 -4.15 -20.60 -2.51
C TYR A 40 -4.29 -21.77 -3.48
N GLN A 41 -4.79 -21.50 -4.69
CA GLN A 41 -5.02 -22.47 -5.74
C GLN A 41 -4.83 -21.87 -7.14
N GLY A 42 -4.81 -22.69 -8.18
CA GLY A 42 -4.58 -22.24 -9.55
C GLY A 42 -3.27 -21.49 -9.70
N PRO A 43 -3.26 -20.26 -10.23
CA PRO A 43 -2.04 -19.47 -10.37
C PRO A 43 -1.37 -19.11 -9.02
N HIS A 44 -2.13 -19.18 -7.92
CA HIS A 44 -1.68 -18.91 -6.56
C HIS A 44 -1.44 -20.20 -5.74
N ALA A 45 -1.22 -21.37 -6.40
CA ALA A 45 -0.91 -22.61 -5.68
C ALA A 45 0.32 -22.43 -4.77
N PRO A 46 0.29 -22.98 -3.54
CA PRO A 46 1.34 -22.76 -2.56
C PRO A 46 2.71 -23.16 -3.09
N ASN A 47 3.72 -22.32 -2.80
CA ASN A 47 5.11 -22.58 -3.13
C ASN A 47 6.03 -21.97 -2.07
N GLN A 48 7.35 -22.14 -2.21
CA GLN A 48 8.37 -21.65 -1.28
C GLN A 48 9.45 -20.84 -2.01
N ARG A 49 9.11 -20.17 -3.09
CA ARG A 49 10.10 -19.45 -3.92
C ARG A 49 10.69 -18.22 -3.22
N LEU A 50 10.05 -17.69 -2.17
CA LEU A 50 10.58 -16.63 -1.32
C LEU A 50 11.24 -17.12 -0.03
N ALA A 51 11.26 -18.43 0.25
CA ALA A 51 11.78 -18.97 1.51
C ALA A 51 13.31 -18.84 1.67
N ASN A 52 14.06 -18.69 0.58
CA ASN A 52 15.54 -18.69 0.58
C ASN A 52 16.10 -17.36 0.05
N LEU A 53 15.59 -16.23 0.54
CA LEU A 53 16.12 -14.92 0.18
C LEU A 53 17.56 -14.75 0.68
N GLN A 54 18.41 -14.20 -0.18
CA GLN A 54 19.66 -13.59 0.26
C GLN A 54 19.35 -12.22 0.87
N MET A 55 20.13 -11.83 1.88
CA MET A 55 19.85 -10.62 2.66
C MET A 55 20.97 -9.60 2.54
N ILE A 56 20.59 -8.35 2.27
CA ILE A 56 21.43 -7.18 2.48
C ILE A 56 21.09 -6.63 3.87
N ASP A 57 22.09 -6.56 4.74
CA ASP A 57 21.93 -5.95 6.07
C ASP A 57 21.74 -4.43 5.92
N LEU A 58 20.65 -3.91 6.49
CA LEU A 58 20.34 -2.48 6.51
C LEU A 58 20.84 -1.76 7.78
N ARG A 59 21.82 -2.35 8.49
CA ARG A 59 22.50 -1.76 9.67
C ARG A 59 21.54 -1.32 10.78
N GLY A 60 20.53 -2.16 11.03
CA GLY A 60 19.51 -1.93 12.05
C GLY A 60 18.24 -1.23 11.55
N GLU A 61 18.23 -0.72 10.33
CA GLU A 61 17.00 -0.26 9.68
C GLU A 61 16.12 -1.45 9.27
N ILE A 62 14.82 -1.25 9.27
CA ILE A 62 13.82 -2.27 8.93
C ILE A 62 12.81 -1.72 7.93
N GLY A 63 12.12 -2.62 7.25
CA GLY A 63 11.02 -2.28 6.36
C GLY A 63 11.48 -1.58 5.08
N PRO A 64 12.24 -2.27 4.19
CA PRO A 64 12.54 -1.76 2.84
C PRO A 64 11.27 -1.79 1.98
N GLU A 65 10.38 -0.82 2.23
CA GLU A 65 8.99 -0.82 1.74
C GLU A 65 8.89 -0.51 0.25
N HIS A 66 9.75 0.38 -0.24
CA HIS A 66 9.84 0.70 -1.66
C HIS A 66 11.30 0.73 -2.08
N ILE A 67 11.62 0.12 -3.23
CA ILE A 67 12.97 0.02 -3.78
C ILE A 67 12.94 0.47 -5.23
N ALA A 68 13.86 1.33 -5.63
CA ALA A 68 14.09 1.68 -7.03
C ALA A 68 15.57 1.90 -7.33
N ILE A 69 15.93 1.78 -8.61
CA ILE A 69 17.29 2.05 -9.08
C ILE A 69 17.35 3.46 -9.62
N GLY A 70 18.20 4.29 -9.03
CA GLY A 70 18.40 5.68 -9.44
C GLY A 70 19.11 5.80 -10.79
N LYS A 71 19.09 7.00 -11.36
CA LYS A 71 19.82 7.32 -12.60
C LYS A 71 21.36 7.20 -12.46
N ASP A 72 21.83 7.23 -11.23
CA ASP A 72 23.23 6.98 -10.85
C ASP A 72 23.60 5.49 -10.77
N GLY A 73 22.63 4.59 -11.07
CA GLY A 73 22.80 3.15 -11.02
C GLY A 73 22.80 2.56 -9.59
N LYS A 74 22.51 3.38 -8.57
CA LYS A 74 22.43 2.92 -7.18
C LYS A 74 21.02 2.45 -6.82
N LEU A 75 20.96 1.59 -5.83
CA LEU A 75 19.72 1.16 -5.20
C LEU A 75 19.32 2.16 -4.12
N TYR A 76 18.06 2.57 -4.15
CA TYR A 76 17.42 3.39 -3.12
C TYR A 76 16.31 2.59 -2.47
N THR A 77 16.13 2.76 -1.16
CA THR A 77 15.00 2.15 -0.43
C THR A 77 14.52 3.05 0.69
N THR A 78 13.21 3.14 0.84
CA THR A 78 12.59 3.71 2.04
C THR A 78 12.69 2.70 3.18
N VAL A 79 12.75 3.19 4.42
CA VAL A 79 12.73 2.35 5.63
C VAL A 79 11.80 2.93 6.69
N LEU A 80 11.44 2.11 7.69
CA LEU A 80 10.43 2.46 8.68
C LEU A 80 10.77 3.70 9.52
N SER A 81 12.06 3.98 9.72
CA SER A 81 12.51 5.18 10.44
C SER A 81 12.21 6.51 9.70
N GLY A 82 11.76 6.45 8.44
CA GLY A 82 11.56 7.59 7.55
C GLY A 82 12.80 7.97 6.75
N ASN A 83 13.92 7.27 6.93
CA ASN A 83 15.09 7.43 6.09
C ASN A 83 14.85 6.86 4.69
N ILE A 84 15.49 7.46 3.68
CA ILE A 84 15.73 6.85 2.38
C ILE A 84 17.21 6.49 2.35
N LEU A 85 17.50 5.21 2.21
CA LEU A 85 18.86 4.70 2.08
C LEU A 85 19.27 4.67 0.61
N ARG A 86 20.57 4.90 0.35
CA ARG A 86 21.20 4.73 -0.97
C ARG A 86 22.41 3.82 -0.83
N MET A 87 22.59 2.90 -1.79
CA MET A 87 23.68 1.92 -1.76
C MET A 87 24.01 1.39 -3.16
N ASN A 88 25.11 0.67 -3.29
CA ASN A 88 25.35 -0.12 -4.49
C ASN A 88 24.36 -1.30 -4.58
N LEU A 89 24.20 -1.90 -5.76
CA LEU A 89 23.27 -3.00 -5.98
C LEU A 89 23.56 -4.25 -5.12
N ASP A 90 24.79 -4.39 -4.62
CA ASP A 90 25.20 -5.46 -3.71
C ASP A 90 25.01 -5.13 -2.22
N GLY A 91 24.53 -3.92 -1.90
CA GLY A 91 24.35 -3.43 -0.54
C GLY A 91 25.58 -2.71 0.04
N SER A 92 26.70 -2.67 -0.69
CA SER A 92 27.89 -1.93 -0.26
C SER A 92 27.72 -0.41 -0.38
N ALA A 93 28.61 0.38 0.24
CA ALA A 93 28.58 1.84 0.25
C ALA A 93 27.23 2.43 0.69
N GLN A 94 26.58 1.77 1.65
CA GLN A 94 25.27 2.18 2.18
C GLN A 94 25.40 3.48 2.99
N GLU A 95 24.49 4.41 2.70
CA GLU A 95 24.36 5.70 3.38
C GLU A 95 22.90 6.10 3.53
N VAL A 96 22.59 7.00 4.46
CA VAL A 96 21.33 7.71 4.49
C VAL A 96 21.39 8.82 3.44
N PHE A 97 20.58 8.67 2.38
CA PHE A 97 20.47 9.70 1.34
C PHE A 97 19.73 10.93 1.86
N ILE A 98 18.58 10.74 2.50
CA ILE A 98 17.73 11.80 3.05
C ILE A 98 16.75 11.25 4.08
N ASN A 99 16.30 12.11 4.99
CA ASN A 99 15.07 11.95 5.76
C ASN A 99 14.21 13.18 5.49
N THR A 100 13.00 12.98 4.97
CA THR A 100 12.08 14.09 4.63
C THR A 100 11.46 14.73 5.88
N GLY A 101 11.57 14.10 7.02
CA GLY A 101 10.82 14.43 8.25
C GLY A 101 9.32 14.13 8.15
N GLY A 102 8.94 13.28 7.17
CA GLY A 102 7.63 12.69 6.98
C GLY A 102 7.75 11.17 6.87
N ARG A 103 6.92 10.54 6.03
CA ARG A 103 6.97 9.11 5.75
C ARG A 103 6.81 8.88 4.25
N VAL A 104 7.91 8.71 3.54
CA VAL A 104 7.88 8.32 2.13
C VAL A 104 7.54 6.83 2.03
N LEU A 105 6.48 6.51 1.31
CA LEU A 105 6.01 5.15 1.05
C LEU A 105 6.43 4.69 -0.36
N GLY A 106 6.15 5.49 -1.39
CA GLY A 106 6.56 5.25 -2.76
C GLY A 106 7.44 6.36 -3.31
N PHE A 107 8.33 6.02 -4.25
CA PHE A 107 9.10 7.01 -5.00
C PHE A 107 9.49 6.48 -6.39
N ASP A 108 9.76 7.42 -7.30
CA ASP A 108 10.27 7.15 -8.63
C ASP A 108 11.29 8.24 -9.01
N PHE A 109 11.96 8.14 -10.14
CA PHE A 109 12.93 9.12 -10.58
C PHE A 109 12.48 9.83 -11.84
N ASP A 110 12.56 11.16 -11.86
CA ASP A 110 12.36 11.95 -13.06
C ASP A 110 13.55 11.86 -14.03
N ALA A 111 13.41 12.46 -15.21
CA ALA A 111 14.45 12.46 -16.24
C ALA A 111 15.74 13.15 -15.79
N ALA A 112 15.67 14.11 -14.87
CA ALA A 112 16.81 14.84 -14.31
C ALA A 112 17.48 14.11 -13.14
N GLY A 113 16.91 12.98 -12.69
CA GLY A 113 17.41 12.19 -11.55
C GLY A 113 16.95 12.70 -10.20
N HIS A 114 15.93 13.58 -10.14
CA HIS A 114 15.27 13.87 -8.88
C HIS A 114 14.45 12.66 -8.42
N LEU A 115 14.51 12.37 -7.13
CA LEU A 115 13.64 11.39 -6.50
C LEU A 115 12.29 12.06 -6.23
N ILE A 116 11.25 11.59 -6.93
CA ILE A 116 9.87 12.05 -6.77
C ILE A 116 9.19 11.12 -5.76
N ALA A 117 8.74 11.68 -4.64
CA ALA A 117 8.29 10.91 -3.49
C ALA A 117 6.82 11.16 -3.15
N ALA A 118 6.09 10.09 -2.88
CA ALA A 118 4.80 10.11 -2.18
C ALA A 118 5.07 10.02 -0.67
N ASP A 119 4.94 11.15 0.00
CA ASP A 119 5.13 11.24 1.46
C ASP A 119 3.76 11.29 2.14
N ALA A 120 3.46 10.28 2.93
CA ALA A 120 2.15 10.10 3.58
C ALA A 120 1.77 11.22 4.57
N VAL A 121 2.70 12.12 4.86
CA VAL A 121 2.50 13.26 5.77
C VAL A 121 2.54 14.60 5.02
N LYS A 122 3.39 14.69 3.99
CA LYS A 122 3.73 15.95 3.30
C LYS A 122 3.18 16.05 1.88
N GLY A 123 2.64 14.96 1.32
CA GLY A 123 2.13 14.90 -0.05
C GLY A 123 3.19 14.54 -1.08
N LEU A 124 3.17 15.17 -2.24
CA LEU A 124 4.10 14.93 -3.34
C LEU A 124 5.35 15.81 -3.19
N LEU A 125 6.51 15.16 -3.14
CA LEU A 125 7.80 15.83 -2.96
C LEU A 125 8.72 15.57 -4.17
N SER A 126 9.65 16.48 -4.39
CA SER A 126 10.84 16.29 -5.22
C SER A 126 12.09 16.43 -4.37
N VAL A 127 13.02 15.48 -4.50
CA VAL A 127 14.31 15.51 -3.80
C VAL A 127 15.41 15.53 -4.85
N SER A 128 16.23 16.58 -4.84
CA SER A 128 17.33 16.69 -5.78
C SER A 128 18.41 15.62 -5.53
N PRO A 129 19.29 15.31 -6.49
CA PRO A 129 20.44 14.40 -6.28
C PRO A 129 21.35 14.80 -5.11
N GLN A 130 21.28 16.07 -4.68
CA GLN A 130 22.04 16.61 -3.53
C GLN A 130 21.23 16.58 -2.22
N GLY A 131 20.01 15.99 -2.22
CA GLY A 131 19.17 15.87 -1.04
C GLY A 131 18.33 17.11 -0.70
N GLN A 132 18.16 18.07 -1.61
CA GLN A 132 17.28 19.21 -1.38
C GLN A 132 15.82 18.81 -1.61
N VAL A 133 14.97 18.99 -0.58
CA VAL A 133 13.56 18.64 -0.62
C VAL A 133 12.71 19.83 -1.02
N GLN A 134 11.82 19.63 -1.99
CA GLN A 134 10.79 20.57 -2.41
C GLN A 134 9.41 19.91 -2.38
N VAL A 135 8.41 20.58 -1.81
CA VAL A 135 7.00 20.16 -1.93
C VAL A 135 6.51 20.57 -3.31
N LEU A 136 6.07 19.59 -4.10
CA LEU A 136 5.44 19.81 -5.40
C LEU A 136 3.93 20.06 -5.25
N ALA A 137 3.26 19.23 -4.44
CA ALA A 137 1.84 19.36 -4.14
C ALA A 137 1.50 18.75 -2.77
N ASP A 138 0.70 19.45 -2.00
CA ASP A 138 0.13 18.99 -0.72
C ASP A 138 -1.41 18.98 -0.73
N ARG A 139 -2.04 19.37 -1.86
CA ARG A 139 -3.49 19.49 -2.03
C ARG A 139 -3.95 19.41 -3.47
N VAL A 140 -5.25 19.23 -3.66
CA VAL A 140 -5.96 19.34 -4.93
C VAL A 140 -7.06 20.39 -4.75
N GLY A 141 -6.90 21.58 -5.35
CA GLY A 141 -7.72 22.72 -4.99
C GLY A 141 -7.56 23.03 -3.48
N ASP A 142 -8.68 23.04 -2.76
CA ASP A 142 -8.68 23.27 -1.30
C ASP A 142 -8.59 21.96 -0.47
N ASP A 143 -8.64 20.80 -1.11
CA ASP A 143 -8.66 19.50 -0.42
C ASP A 143 -7.25 18.92 -0.27
N PRO A 144 -6.76 18.76 0.98
CA PRO A 144 -5.40 18.23 1.22
C PRO A 144 -5.19 16.81 0.69
N ILE A 145 -3.97 16.54 0.22
CA ILE A 145 -3.45 15.18 0.05
C ILE A 145 -3.10 14.68 1.44
N ARG A 146 -3.81 13.64 1.91
CA ARG A 146 -3.73 13.21 3.31
C ARG A 146 -2.90 11.97 3.52
N TYR A 147 -2.80 11.13 2.50
CA TYR A 147 -2.14 9.84 2.59
C TYR A 147 -1.52 9.47 1.23
N ALA A 148 -0.55 10.28 0.76
CA ALA A 148 0.20 9.95 -0.44
C ALA A 148 0.96 8.62 -0.24
N ASP A 149 0.77 7.68 -1.19
CA ASP A 149 1.24 6.30 -1.05
C ASP A 149 2.13 5.88 -2.23
N GLY A 150 1.57 5.48 -3.36
CA GLY A 150 2.31 5.11 -4.56
C GLY A 150 2.52 6.30 -5.51
N VAL A 151 3.64 6.32 -6.24
CA VAL A 151 3.93 7.34 -7.25
C VAL A 151 4.66 6.75 -8.44
N VAL A 152 4.38 7.27 -9.64
CA VAL A 152 5.09 6.95 -10.88
C VAL A 152 5.26 8.19 -11.74
N VAL A 153 6.42 8.31 -12.40
CA VAL A 153 6.76 9.41 -13.30
C VAL A 153 6.66 8.95 -14.76
N ALA A 154 5.84 9.63 -15.55
CA ALA A 154 5.69 9.36 -16.97
C ALA A 154 6.83 9.99 -17.80
N LYS A 155 7.09 9.48 -19.00
CA LYS A 155 8.13 9.99 -19.91
C LYS A 155 7.89 11.44 -20.32
N ASN A 156 6.64 11.89 -20.33
CA ASN A 156 6.28 13.30 -20.61
C ASN A 156 6.47 14.21 -19.40
N GLY A 157 6.97 13.69 -18.27
CA GLY A 157 7.23 14.39 -17.03
C GLY A 157 6.03 14.50 -16.09
N LYS A 158 4.82 14.11 -16.50
CA LYS A 158 3.67 14.06 -15.60
C LYS A 158 3.89 13.02 -14.51
N ILE A 159 3.35 13.31 -13.32
CA ILE A 159 3.49 12.45 -12.16
C ILE A 159 2.11 11.99 -11.74
N TYR A 160 1.96 10.69 -11.55
CA TYR A 160 0.72 10.10 -11.03
C TYR A 160 0.98 9.55 -9.64
N LEU A 161 0.08 9.86 -8.69
CA LEU A 161 0.20 9.37 -7.32
C LEU A 161 -1.16 8.93 -6.78
N SER A 162 -1.15 7.96 -5.89
CA SER A 162 -2.29 7.60 -5.08
C SER A 162 -2.32 8.43 -3.79
N ASP A 163 -3.52 8.86 -3.41
CA ASP A 163 -3.87 9.37 -2.10
C ASP A 163 -4.80 8.34 -1.47
N ALA A 164 -4.25 7.48 -0.63
CA ALA A 164 -4.89 6.25 -0.20
C ALA A 164 -6.19 6.49 0.56
N SER A 165 -6.25 7.58 1.33
CA SER A 165 -7.42 7.99 2.08
C SER A 165 -7.47 9.50 2.26
N THR A 166 -8.55 10.14 1.82
CA THR A 166 -8.82 11.56 2.15
C THR A 166 -9.42 11.74 3.54
N ARG A 167 -9.69 10.64 4.27
CA ARG A 167 -10.29 10.63 5.62
C ARG A 167 -9.29 10.35 6.72
N PHE A 168 -8.46 9.32 6.57
CA PHE A 168 -7.55 8.86 7.62
C PHE A 168 -6.10 9.21 7.29
N ALA A 169 -5.66 10.41 7.73
CA ALA A 169 -4.28 10.83 7.55
C ALA A 169 -3.36 10.18 8.60
N PRO A 170 -2.22 9.60 8.22
CA PRO A 170 -1.27 8.98 9.16
C PRO A 170 -0.84 9.88 10.31
N LYS A 171 -0.67 11.18 10.06
CA LYS A 171 -0.29 12.17 11.07
C LYS A 171 -1.34 12.35 12.18
N ASP A 172 -2.62 12.08 11.89
CA ASP A 172 -3.74 12.28 12.82
C ASP A 172 -4.11 10.99 13.56
N TRP A 173 -3.68 9.83 13.06
CA TRP A 173 -4.10 8.51 13.54
C TRP A 173 -2.98 7.60 14.02
N GLY A 174 -1.80 8.16 14.31
CA GLY A 174 -0.71 7.41 14.94
C GLY A 174 0.24 6.67 13.98
N GLY A 175 0.09 6.89 12.67
CA GLY A 175 0.97 6.33 11.66
C GLY A 175 0.23 5.69 10.49
N THR A 176 1.02 5.20 9.52
CA THR A 176 0.48 4.62 8.28
C THR A 176 -0.32 3.36 8.55
N PHE A 177 0.17 2.48 9.42
CA PHE A 177 -0.54 1.24 9.75
C PHE A 177 -1.90 1.51 10.42
N GLU A 178 -1.95 2.36 11.43
CA GLU A 178 -3.19 2.70 12.15
C GLU A 178 -4.21 3.33 11.23
N ALA A 179 -3.80 4.28 10.39
CA ALA A 179 -4.67 4.94 9.42
C ALA A 179 -5.20 3.96 8.36
N SER A 180 -4.36 3.04 7.85
CA SER A 180 -4.78 2.03 6.87
C SER A 180 -5.81 1.05 7.45
N VAL A 181 -5.63 0.63 8.71
CA VAL A 181 -6.60 -0.23 9.40
C VAL A 181 -7.97 0.45 9.53
N LEU A 182 -7.99 1.76 9.84
CA LEU A 182 -9.25 2.51 9.94
C LEU A 182 -9.95 2.59 8.58
N ASP A 183 -9.23 2.93 7.51
CA ASP A 183 -9.78 3.02 6.16
C ASP A 183 -10.33 1.67 5.68
N ILE A 184 -9.54 0.59 5.81
CA ILE A 184 -9.94 -0.75 5.40
C ILE A 184 -11.13 -1.26 6.23
N LEU A 185 -11.20 -0.96 7.53
CA LEU A 185 -12.37 -1.32 8.34
C LEU A 185 -13.58 -0.45 8.04
N GLU A 186 -13.40 0.78 7.60
CA GLU A 186 -14.52 1.67 7.25
C GLU A 186 -15.09 1.35 5.86
N GLN A 187 -14.25 1.12 4.85
CA GLN A 187 -14.68 0.87 3.46
C GLN A 187 -15.48 2.03 2.84
N SER A 188 -15.21 3.26 3.25
CA SER A 188 -15.88 4.45 2.70
C SER A 188 -15.39 4.84 1.31
N ALA A 189 -14.34 4.18 0.80
CA ALA A 189 -13.81 4.37 -0.55
C ALA A 189 -13.44 5.83 -0.84
N THR A 190 -12.67 6.46 0.06
CA THR A 190 -12.25 7.86 -0.06
C THR A 190 -10.93 8.04 -0.79
N GLY A 191 -10.25 6.95 -1.16
CA GLY A 191 -9.01 6.97 -1.91
C GLY A 191 -9.19 7.50 -3.33
N ARG A 192 -8.13 8.11 -3.87
CA ARG A 192 -8.10 8.72 -5.20
C ARG A 192 -6.74 8.58 -5.87
N VAL A 193 -6.72 8.78 -7.19
CA VAL A 193 -5.52 8.86 -8.01
C VAL A 193 -5.42 10.26 -8.58
N LEU A 194 -4.25 10.88 -8.45
CA LEU A 194 -3.97 12.25 -8.84
C LEU A 194 -2.94 12.30 -9.97
N GLU A 195 -3.02 13.32 -10.81
CA GLU A 195 -1.99 13.70 -11.76
C GLU A 195 -1.44 15.09 -11.36
N TYR A 196 -0.13 15.19 -11.26
CA TYR A 196 0.58 16.47 -11.17
C TYR A 196 1.25 16.75 -12.51
N ASP A 197 1.03 17.94 -13.06
CA ASP A 197 1.68 18.43 -14.27
C ASP A 197 2.78 19.44 -13.89
N PRO A 198 4.07 19.11 -14.06
CA PRO A 198 5.16 20.00 -13.67
C PRO A 198 5.21 21.29 -14.51
N ALA A 199 4.68 21.31 -15.73
CA ALA A 199 4.71 22.49 -16.59
C ALA A 199 3.75 23.58 -16.09
N SER A 200 2.56 23.20 -15.65
CA SER A 200 1.53 24.09 -15.11
C SER A 200 1.51 24.15 -13.58
N ARG A 201 2.17 23.19 -12.91
CA ARG A 201 2.09 22.91 -11.47
C ARG A 201 0.67 22.60 -10.99
N ALA A 202 -0.19 22.20 -11.90
CA ALA A 202 -1.58 21.86 -11.59
C ALA A 202 -1.68 20.41 -11.08
N VAL A 203 -2.56 20.19 -10.12
CA VAL A 203 -2.99 18.87 -9.67
C VAL A 203 -4.44 18.66 -10.06
N ARG A 204 -4.76 17.49 -10.61
CA ARG A 204 -6.13 17.08 -10.90
C ARG A 204 -6.41 15.67 -10.39
N VAL A 205 -7.66 15.37 -10.13
CA VAL A 205 -8.13 14.01 -9.85
C VAL A 205 -8.28 13.26 -11.18
N VAL A 206 -7.65 12.09 -11.30
CA VAL A 206 -7.87 11.15 -12.40
C VAL A 206 -9.07 10.27 -12.09
N ALA A 207 -9.04 9.60 -10.93
CA ALA A 207 -10.12 8.76 -10.46
C ALA A 207 -10.23 8.83 -8.93
N ARG A 208 -11.43 8.57 -8.40
CA ARG A 208 -11.76 8.54 -6.97
C ARG A 208 -12.74 7.41 -6.66
N GLY A 209 -12.98 7.16 -5.40
CA GLY A 209 -13.89 6.10 -4.98
C GLY A 209 -13.21 4.75 -4.78
N LEU A 210 -11.92 4.78 -4.41
CA LEU A 210 -11.14 3.58 -4.09
C LEU A 210 -11.07 3.36 -2.56
N SER A 211 -11.22 2.12 -2.14
CA SER A 211 -10.97 1.71 -0.75
C SER A 211 -9.48 1.43 -0.58
N PHE A 212 -8.77 2.42 -0.08
CA PHE A 212 -7.32 2.44 0.08
C PHE A 212 -6.59 2.30 -1.28
N ALA A 213 -6.49 3.41 -2.03
CA ALA A 213 -5.70 3.50 -3.27
C ALA A 213 -4.20 3.41 -2.92
N ASN A 214 -3.52 2.32 -3.34
CA ASN A 214 -2.14 2.04 -2.98
C ASN A 214 -1.22 2.12 -4.21
N GLY A 215 -0.49 1.07 -4.53
CA GLY A 215 0.46 1.02 -5.63
C GLY A 215 -0.10 1.52 -6.95
N VAL A 216 0.72 2.29 -7.68
CA VAL A 216 0.39 2.82 -9.01
C VAL A 216 1.54 2.54 -9.98
N ALA A 217 1.20 2.11 -11.20
CA ALA A 217 2.15 1.89 -12.28
C ALA A 217 1.54 2.29 -13.63
N LEU A 218 2.38 2.71 -14.59
CA LEU A 218 1.94 3.04 -15.95
C LEU A 218 1.98 1.81 -16.88
N SER A 219 1.10 1.75 -17.87
CA SER A 219 1.23 0.82 -18.99
C SER A 219 2.45 1.16 -19.85
N SER A 220 2.89 0.24 -20.71
CA SER A 220 4.06 0.43 -21.59
C SER A 220 3.91 1.60 -22.55
N ASP A 221 2.67 1.83 -23.02
CA ASP A 221 2.29 2.95 -23.89
C ASP A 221 1.93 4.21 -23.12
N GLU A 222 1.95 4.15 -21.75
CA GLU A 222 1.59 5.23 -20.84
C GLU A 222 0.18 5.81 -21.05
N GLN A 223 -0.74 5.01 -21.65
CA GLN A 223 -2.13 5.42 -21.81
C GLN A 223 -3.03 4.99 -20.65
N HIS A 224 -2.53 4.09 -19.79
CA HIS A 224 -3.27 3.57 -18.64
C HIS A 224 -2.42 3.56 -17.38
N LEU A 225 -3.10 3.70 -16.26
CA LEU A 225 -2.59 3.43 -14.92
C LEU A 225 -3.12 2.09 -14.44
N PHE A 226 -2.25 1.29 -13.83
CA PHE A 226 -2.63 0.19 -12.97
C PHE A 226 -2.63 0.70 -11.54
N VAL A 227 -3.71 0.45 -10.79
CA VAL A 227 -3.90 0.98 -9.43
C VAL A 227 -4.43 -0.12 -8.52
N ASN A 228 -3.73 -0.37 -7.42
CA ASN A 228 -4.19 -1.29 -6.39
C ASN A 228 -5.30 -0.64 -5.55
N GLU A 229 -6.40 -1.35 -5.38
CA GLU A 229 -7.42 -1.07 -4.38
C GLU A 229 -7.31 -2.12 -3.28
N THR A 230 -6.50 -1.80 -2.26
CA THR A 230 -6.12 -2.73 -1.18
C THR A 230 -7.32 -3.26 -0.42
N GLY A 231 -8.25 -2.38 -0.06
CA GLY A 231 -9.41 -2.75 0.74
C GLY A 231 -10.43 -3.64 0.04
N LYS A 232 -10.35 -3.78 -1.30
CA LYS A 232 -11.26 -4.63 -2.10
C LYS A 232 -10.55 -5.73 -2.88
N TYR A 233 -9.26 -5.98 -2.61
CA TYR A 233 -8.49 -7.11 -3.17
C TYR A 233 -8.45 -7.13 -4.70
N ARG A 234 -8.19 -5.98 -5.34
CA ARG A 234 -8.22 -5.87 -6.81
C ARG A 234 -7.24 -4.85 -7.37
N VAL A 235 -6.98 -4.97 -8.66
CA VAL A 235 -6.20 -4.01 -9.44
C VAL A 235 -7.10 -3.41 -10.51
N TRP A 236 -7.08 -2.10 -10.61
CA TRP A 236 -7.74 -1.34 -11.66
C TRP A 236 -6.81 -1.04 -12.83
N LYS A 237 -7.36 -0.99 -14.05
CA LYS A 237 -6.75 -0.38 -15.22
C LYS A 237 -7.57 0.87 -15.57
N ILE A 238 -6.95 2.06 -15.46
CA ILE A 238 -7.60 3.36 -15.56
C ILE A 238 -6.93 4.17 -16.68
N ALA A 239 -7.69 4.76 -17.59
CA ALA A 239 -7.15 5.63 -18.63
C ALA A 239 -6.51 6.88 -17.99
N VAL A 240 -5.29 7.26 -18.39
CA VAL A 240 -4.60 8.46 -17.87
C VAL A 240 -5.37 9.75 -18.19
N GLY A 241 -6.16 9.76 -19.26
CA GLY A 241 -7.02 10.89 -19.65
C GLY A 241 -8.33 11.00 -18.88
N ALA A 242 -8.64 10.06 -17.95
CA ALA A 242 -9.84 10.17 -17.13
C ALA A 242 -9.81 11.43 -16.26
N GLN A 243 -10.98 12.03 -16.01
CA GLN A 243 -11.12 13.27 -15.24
C GLN A 243 -12.18 13.09 -14.19
N ASP A 244 -11.78 13.19 -12.92
CA ASP A 244 -12.62 13.05 -11.72
C ASP A 244 -13.57 11.85 -11.77
N LEU A 245 -13.06 10.74 -12.30
CA LEU A 245 -13.86 9.55 -12.55
C LEU A 245 -14.20 8.83 -11.24
N ASP A 246 -15.49 8.80 -10.88
CA ASP A 246 -15.95 8.06 -9.70
C ASP A 246 -16.15 6.57 -10.04
N ILE A 247 -15.36 5.70 -9.40
CA ILE A 247 -15.39 4.25 -9.58
C ILE A 247 -15.86 3.49 -8.35
N ALA A 248 -16.41 4.19 -7.35
CA ALA A 248 -16.90 3.56 -6.11
C ALA A 248 -17.97 2.49 -6.37
N GLN A 249 -18.82 2.70 -7.37
CA GLN A 249 -19.91 1.80 -7.73
C GLN A 249 -19.57 0.82 -8.87
N GLY A 250 -18.33 0.84 -9.38
CA GLY A 250 -17.86 -0.02 -10.44
C GLY A 250 -17.14 0.71 -11.56
N GLY A 251 -16.63 -0.06 -12.53
CA GLY A 251 -15.91 0.46 -13.67
C GLY A 251 -16.82 0.94 -14.81
N ASN A 252 -16.15 1.52 -15.83
CA ASN A 252 -16.75 1.93 -17.10
C ASN A 252 -15.71 1.79 -18.23
N ALA A 253 -15.93 2.40 -19.39
CA ALA A 253 -15.01 2.34 -20.53
C ALA A 253 -13.62 2.92 -20.21
N GLN A 254 -13.47 3.84 -19.27
CA GLN A 254 -12.20 4.48 -18.88
C GLN A 254 -11.53 3.82 -17.66
N ALA A 255 -12.24 2.98 -16.91
CA ALA A 255 -11.71 2.26 -15.77
C ALA A 255 -12.32 0.87 -15.67
N GLN A 256 -11.48 -0.15 -15.68
CA GLN A 256 -11.89 -1.55 -15.61
C GLN A 256 -11.11 -2.27 -14.51
N VAL A 257 -11.75 -3.20 -13.82
CA VAL A 257 -11.05 -4.11 -12.91
C VAL A 257 -10.24 -5.08 -13.76
N LEU A 258 -8.92 -5.06 -13.61
CA LEU A 258 -7.98 -5.92 -14.35
C LEU A 258 -7.77 -7.26 -13.64
N LEU A 259 -7.48 -7.19 -12.35
CA LEU A 259 -7.40 -8.37 -11.47
C LEU A 259 -8.42 -8.19 -10.36
N ASP A 260 -9.20 -9.22 -10.08
CA ASP A 260 -10.23 -9.19 -9.04
C ASP A 260 -10.05 -10.35 -8.08
N ASN A 261 -10.62 -10.19 -6.90
CA ASN A 261 -10.66 -11.24 -5.89
C ASN A 261 -9.28 -11.85 -5.58
N LEU A 262 -8.28 -11.00 -5.38
CA LEU A 262 -6.91 -11.41 -5.08
C LEU A 262 -6.81 -12.12 -3.72
N PRO A 263 -5.81 -13.00 -3.50
CA PRO A 263 -5.66 -13.80 -2.28
C PRO A 263 -5.17 -13.03 -1.06
N GLY A 264 -4.81 -11.77 -1.21
CA GLY A 264 -4.29 -10.90 -0.16
C GLY A 264 -4.61 -9.44 -0.41
N TYR A 265 -4.12 -8.57 0.47
CA TYR A 265 -4.22 -7.12 0.37
C TYR A 265 -3.13 -6.61 -0.58
N PRO A 266 -3.47 -6.22 -1.84
CA PRO A 266 -2.48 -5.73 -2.79
C PRO A 266 -1.89 -4.41 -2.29
N ASP A 267 -0.56 -4.27 -2.40
CA ASP A 267 0.20 -3.15 -1.87
C ASP A 267 0.84 -2.33 -3.00
N ASN A 268 2.16 -2.36 -3.19
CA ASN A 268 2.83 -1.63 -4.24
C ASN A 268 2.69 -2.29 -5.63
N LEU A 269 2.88 -1.49 -6.68
CA LEU A 269 3.03 -1.94 -8.07
C LEU A 269 4.37 -1.46 -8.62
N MET A 270 5.16 -2.36 -9.18
CA MET A 270 6.45 -2.05 -9.80
C MET A 270 6.52 -2.58 -11.22
N ARG A 271 6.92 -1.71 -12.17
CA ARG A 271 7.25 -2.18 -13.52
C ARG A 271 8.46 -3.11 -13.46
N GLY A 272 8.29 -4.33 -13.95
CA GLY A 272 9.36 -5.28 -14.18
C GLY A 272 9.87 -5.24 -15.63
N LEU A 273 10.76 -6.15 -15.95
CA LEU A 273 11.25 -6.39 -17.28
C LEU A 273 10.21 -7.21 -18.10
N ASP A 274 10.36 -7.21 -19.43
CA ASP A 274 9.55 -8.00 -20.35
C ASP A 274 8.03 -7.74 -20.23
N GLY A 275 7.64 -6.49 -19.92
CA GLY A 275 6.25 -6.07 -19.81
C GLY A 275 5.51 -6.51 -18.54
N LYS A 276 6.21 -7.14 -17.59
CA LYS A 276 5.61 -7.56 -16.33
C LYS A 276 5.36 -6.39 -15.39
N ILE A 277 4.39 -6.58 -14.49
CA ILE A 277 4.11 -5.71 -13.36
C ILE A 277 4.12 -6.57 -12.11
N TRP A 278 4.99 -6.23 -11.15
CA TRP A 278 5.09 -6.88 -9.86
C TRP A 278 4.13 -6.26 -8.86
N LEU A 279 3.48 -7.11 -8.07
CA LEU A 279 2.54 -6.75 -7.02
C LEU A 279 2.83 -7.61 -5.79
N GLY A 280 2.96 -7.00 -4.63
CA GLY A 280 3.07 -7.71 -3.37
C GLY A 280 1.77 -7.65 -2.57
N PHE A 281 1.65 -8.57 -1.62
CA PHE A 281 0.53 -8.62 -0.69
C PHE A 281 1.05 -8.35 0.72
N ALA A 282 0.63 -7.22 1.30
CA ALA A 282 1.00 -6.86 2.68
C ALA A 282 0.54 -7.92 3.68
N LYS A 283 -0.62 -8.51 3.47
CA LYS A 283 -1.20 -9.60 4.28
C LYS A 283 -2.06 -10.52 3.41
N PRO A 284 -2.20 -11.80 3.77
CA PRO A 284 -3.22 -12.66 3.17
C PRO A 284 -4.62 -12.22 3.61
N ARG A 285 -5.65 -12.59 2.86
CA ARG A 285 -7.05 -12.40 3.28
C ARG A 285 -7.34 -13.14 4.58
N ASN A 286 -8.27 -12.59 5.36
CA ASN A 286 -8.69 -13.17 6.63
C ASN A 286 -10.19 -13.48 6.58
N PRO A 287 -10.60 -14.75 6.73
CA PRO A 287 -12.02 -15.14 6.69
C PRO A 287 -12.88 -14.41 7.72
N THR A 288 -12.33 -14.04 8.88
CA THR A 288 -13.05 -13.27 9.91
C THR A 288 -13.35 -11.86 9.41
N ILE A 289 -12.38 -11.18 8.81
CA ILE A 289 -12.55 -9.83 8.25
C ILE A 289 -13.55 -9.87 7.08
N ASP A 290 -13.39 -10.83 6.17
CA ASP A 290 -14.31 -11.00 5.05
C ASP A 290 -15.73 -11.30 5.52
N GLY A 291 -15.90 -12.12 6.56
CA GLY A 291 -17.20 -12.43 7.17
C GLY A 291 -17.87 -11.22 7.85
N MET A 292 -17.09 -10.17 8.16
CA MET A 292 -17.61 -8.89 8.70
C MET A 292 -17.95 -7.85 7.62
N ALA A 293 -17.64 -8.11 6.34
CA ALA A 293 -17.78 -7.12 5.26
C ALA A 293 -19.22 -6.57 5.16
N GLY A 294 -20.23 -7.44 5.21
CA GLY A 294 -21.65 -7.04 5.21
C GLY A 294 -22.21 -6.64 6.58
N LYS A 295 -21.36 -6.56 7.62
CA LYS A 295 -21.80 -6.34 9.01
C LYS A 295 -21.05 -5.15 9.62
N PRO A 296 -21.40 -3.89 9.29
CA PRO A 296 -20.70 -2.68 9.75
C PRO A 296 -20.48 -2.64 11.27
N TRP A 297 -21.47 -3.05 12.05
CA TRP A 297 -21.39 -3.05 13.50
C TRP A 297 -20.30 -3.97 14.07
N LEU A 298 -19.99 -5.11 13.42
CA LEU A 298 -18.89 -5.99 13.83
C LEU A 298 -17.54 -5.34 13.59
N ARG A 299 -17.38 -4.59 12.50
CA ARG A 299 -16.14 -3.84 12.23
C ARG A 299 -15.93 -2.73 13.23
N ALA A 300 -16.99 -2.00 13.61
CA ALA A 300 -16.94 -1.04 14.69
C ALA A 300 -16.63 -1.71 16.05
N LEU A 301 -17.20 -2.90 16.31
CA LEU A 301 -16.91 -3.68 17.52
C LEU A 301 -15.42 -4.06 17.61
N THR A 302 -14.79 -4.42 16.49
CA THR A 302 -13.36 -4.77 16.45
C THR A 302 -12.49 -3.69 17.09
N LEU A 303 -12.76 -2.41 16.82
CA LEU A 303 -11.99 -1.29 17.38
C LEU A 303 -12.22 -1.06 18.89
N ARG A 304 -13.28 -1.64 19.45
CA ARG A 304 -13.56 -1.59 20.91
C ARG A 304 -12.88 -2.73 21.67
N LEU A 305 -12.36 -3.72 20.94
CA LEU A 305 -11.59 -4.81 21.55
C LEU A 305 -10.15 -4.40 21.80
N PRO A 306 -9.49 -4.96 22.80
CA PRO A 306 -8.03 -4.86 22.91
C PRO A 306 -7.35 -5.30 21.63
N ARG A 307 -6.29 -4.60 21.21
CA ARG A 307 -5.57 -4.86 19.94
C ARG A 307 -5.12 -6.32 19.79
N ALA A 308 -4.77 -6.99 20.89
CA ALA A 308 -4.41 -8.40 20.90
C ALA A 308 -5.53 -9.36 20.42
N LEU A 309 -6.78 -8.90 20.42
CA LEU A 309 -7.95 -9.66 19.95
C LEU A 309 -8.40 -9.29 18.53
N TRP A 310 -7.69 -8.37 17.88
CA TRP A 310 -8.00 -8.02 16.49
C TRP A 310 -7.67 -9.18 15.56
N PRO A 311 -8.48 -9.44 14.54
CA PRO A 311 -8.28 -10.53 13.59
C PRO A 311 -7.19 -10.20 12.56
N ILE A 312 -5.98 -9.86 13.04
CA ILE A 312 -4.84 -9.52 12.16
C ILE A 312 -4.35 -10.80 11.49
N PRO A 313 -4.28 -10.84 10.14
CA PRO A 313 -3.75 -12.01 9.44
C PRO A 313 -2.31 -12.31 9.84
N LYS A 314 -1.94 -13.59 9.86
CA LYS A 314 -0.55 -14.01 10.08
C LYS A 314 0.34 -13.49 8.96
N ALA A 315 1.63 -13.34 9.26
CA ALA A 315 2.63 -13.02 8.25
C ALA A 315 2.68 -14.11 7.18
N TYR A 316 2.84 -13.69 5.92
CA TYR A 316 2.94 -14.56 4.75
C TYR A 316 3.66 -13.77 3.65
N GLY A 317 4.78 -14.25 3.17
CA GLY A 317 5.45 -13.63 2.03
C GLY A 317 4.74 -14.01 0.74
N HIS A 318 4.25 -13.04 -0.04
CA HIS A 318 3.58 -13.31 -1.30
C HIS A 318 3.71 -12.14 -2.27
N VAL A 319 4.27 -12.39 -3.43
CA VAL A 319 4.32 -11.47 -4.55
C VAL A 319 3.96 -12.19 -5.84
N ILE A 320 3.28 -11.48 -6.73
CA ILE A 320 2.96 -11.97 -8.08
C ILE A 320 3.52 -11.04 -9.14
N ALA A 321 3.72 -11.56 -10.35
CA ALA A 321 3.86 -10.74 -11.54
C ALA A 321 2.73 -11.02 -12.51
N PHE A 322 2.20 -9.99 -13.13
CA PHE A 322 1.15 -10.10 -14.13
C PHE A 322 1.46 -9.23 -15.36
N THR A 323 0.82 -9.55 -16.47
CA THR A 323 0.90 -8.82 -17.73
C THR A 323 -0.18 -7.73 -17.81
N GLU A 324 -0.05 -6.77 -18.70
CA GLU A 324 -0.99 -5.64 -18.85
C GLU A 324 -2.42 -6.03 -19.25
N ASP A 325 -2.62 -7.29 -19.67
CA ASP A 325 -3.93 -7.92 -19.90
C ASP A 325 -4.45 -8.74 -18.71
N GLY A 326 -3.74 -8.71 -17.56
CA GLY A 326 -4.18 -9.33 -16.32
C GLY A 326 -3.80 -10.80 -16.15
N LYS A 327 -2.93 -11.37 -16.99
CA LYS A 327 -2.47 -12.74 -16.83
C LYS A 327 -1.37 -12.83 -15.77
N VAL A 328 -1.56 -13.61 -14.70
CA VAL A 328 -0.51 -13.92 -13.73
C VAL A 328 0.55 -14.82 -14.38
N VAL A 329 1.80 -14.34 -14.40
CA VAL A 329 2.94 -15.02 -15.06
C VAL A 329 4.01 -15.48 -14.07
N ALA A 330 3.99 -14.99 -12.84
CA ALA A 330 4.81 -15.48 -11.74
C ALA A 330 4.04 -15.37 -10.42
N ASP A 331 4.33 -16.29 -9.52
CA ASP A 331 3.80 -16.32 -8.15
C ASP A 331 4.90 -16.86 -7.25
N LEU A 332 5.34 -16.05 -6.28
CA LEU A 332 6.42 -16.34 -5.37
C LEU A 332 5.90 -16.22 -3.94
N GLN A 333 6.05 -17.27 -3.15
CA GLN A 333 5.49 -17.34 -1.80
C GLN A 333 6.51 -17.83 -0.77
N ASP A 334 6.33 -17.39 0.47
CA ASP A 334 6.88 -17.97 1.68
C ASP A 334 5.76 -18.13 2.72
N PRO A 335 5.16 -19.34 2.83
CA PRO A 335 4.11 -19.59 3.81
C PRO A 335 4.55 -19.45 5.27
N THR A 336 5.84 -19.45 5.55
CA THR A 336 6.36 -19.27 6.92
C THR A 336 6.26 -17.81 7.36
N GLY A 337 6.25 -16.86 6.39
CA GLY A 337 6.27 -15.44 6.66
C GLY A 337 7.56 -14.96 7.30
N ALA A 338 8.67 -15.67 7.11
CA ALA A 338 9.99 -15.26 7.62
C ALA A 338 10.43 -13.92 7.03
N TYR A 339 10.08 -13.67 5.77
CA TYR A 339 10.16 -12.35 5.15
C TYR A 339 8.73 -11.79 5.02
N PRO A 340 8.26 -11.01 6.01
CA PRO A 340 6.83 -10.68 6.15
C PRO A 340 6.40 -9.51 5.28
N GLU A 341 5.10 -9.42 5.03
CA GLU A 341 4.45 -8.19 4.56
C GLU A 341 5.11 -7.63 3.29
N THR A 342 5.22 -8.50 2.29
CA THR A 342 5.81 -8.14 1.00
C THR A 342 4.98 -7.11 0.26
N THR A 343 5.61 -6.03 -0.22
CA THR A 343 4.90 -4.92 -0.88
C THR A 343 5.02 -4.97 -2.40
N ALA A 344 6.16 -5.38 -2.94
CA ALA A 344 6.38 -5.65 -4.38
C ALA A 344 7.76 -6.29 -4.62
N ILE A 345 8.19 -6.31 -5.89
CA ILE A 345 9.56 -6.62 -6.32
C ILE A 345 10.07 -5.53 -7.25
N THR A 346 11.32 -5.10 -7.00
CA THR A 346 12.11 -4.34 -7.98
C THR A 346 12.96 -5.32 -8.76
N GLU A 347 12.67 -5.46 -10.06
CA GLU A 347 13.36 -6.40 -10.95
C GLU A 347 14.49 -5.69 -11.71
N THR A 348 15.67 -6.30 -11.69
CA THR A 348 16.82 -5.93 -12.53
C THR A 348 17.20 -7.12 -13.43
N PRO A 349 18.11 -6.97 -14.41
CA PRO A 349 18.54 -8.10 -15.21
C PRO A 349 19.10 -9.30 -14.43
N GLU A 350 19.63 -9.05 -13.23
CA GLU A 350 20.32 -10.08 -12.43
C GLU A 350 19.58 -10.47 -11.16
N ARG A 351 18.75 -9.56 -10.61
CA ARG A 351 18.18 -9.73 -9.27
C ARG A 351 16.71 -9.29 -9.19
N LEU A 352 16.02 -9.95 -8.28
CA LEU A 352 14.70 -9.56 -7.79
C LEU A 352 14.86 -9.07 -6.34
N TYR A 353 14.74 -7.78 -6.09
CA TYR A 353 14.76 -7.21 -4.75
C TYR A 353 13.35 -7.19 -4.19
N VAL A 354 13.14 -7.87 -3.06
CA VAL A 354 11.81 -8.01 -2.45
C VAL A 354 11.57 -6.89 -1.46
N GLN A 355 10.52 -6.15 -1.67
CA GLN A 355 10.07 -5.05 -0.82
C GLN A 355 9.23 -5.59 0.34
N SER A 356 9.30 -4.94 1.51
CA SER A 356 8.56 -5.37 2.71
C SER A 356 8.35 -4.23 3.70
N LEU A 357 7.20 -4.22 4.39
CA LEU A 357 6.90 -3.22 5.44
C LEU A 357 7.75 -3.38 6.70
N HIS A 358 8.14 -4.60 7.08
CA HIS A 358 8.77 -4.86 8.38
C HIS A 358 9.93 -5.86 8.36
N ALA A 359 10.43 -6.26 7.19
CA ALA A 359 11.59 -7.16 7.14
C ALA A 359 12.84 -6.52 7.76
N LYS A 360 13.63 -7.34 8.45
CA LYS A 360 14.91 -6.96 9.04
C LYS A 360 16.04 -7.14 8.00
N GLY A 361 16.13 -6.20 7.07
CA GLY A 361 17.06 -6.27 5.95
C GLY A 361 16.33 -6.35 4.61
N LEU A 362 17.07 -6.17 3.51
CA LEU A 362 16.55 -6.19 2.17
C LEU A 362 16.81 -7.57 1.54
N GLY A 363 15.71 -8.29 1.31
CA GLY A 363 15.75 -9.61 0.69
C GLY A 363 15.89 -9.54 -0.82
N TRP A 364 16.64 -10.47 -1.42
CA TRP A 364 16.74 -10.58 -2.86
C TRP A 364 16.94 -12.02 -3.34
N LEU A 365 16.58 -12.27 -4.57
CA LEU A 365 16.77 -13.51 -5.30
C LEU A 365 17.56 -13.23 -6.59
N LYS A 366 18.27 -14.23 -7.07
CA LYS A 366 18.79 -14.24 -8.45
C LYS A 366 17.60 -14.37 -9.42
N ARG A 367 17.59 -13.55 -10.48
CA ARG A 367 16.57 -13.61 -11.54
C ARG A 367 16.69 -14.88 -12.38
#